data_f3e5da95683040d3ffd87dbd38c08ab3
#
_entry.id   f3e5da95683040d3ffd87dbd38c08ab3
#
_cell.length_a   1.000
_cell.length_b   1.000
_cell.length_c   1.000
_cell.angle_alpha   90.00
_cell.angle_beta   90.00
_cell.angle_gamma   90.00
#
_symmetry.space_group_name_H-M   'P 1'
#
loop_
_entity.id
_entity.type
_entity.pdbx_description
1 polymer ?
#
loop_
_entity_poly.entity_id
_entity_poly.type
_entity_poly.pdbx_seq_one_letter_code
_entity_poly.pdbx_strand_id
1 'polypeptide(L)'
;MPELPEVEVTRRGLAPQLTGRTISGVAVREPRLRWPVSRDVLALAGRTVKKIRRRGKYLLVDCGDGHLILHLGMSGSLRVLPLETPAGKHDHFDLVLGDRLLRLRDPRRFGAVLWAPGDAAAHPLLAHLGIEPLSRSLNPGRLHALTRAHRTAIKQFLMDGRRIVGVGNIYANESLFRARINPRMPAKRLSLEKCEKLAAAIKNTLRAAIRAGGSTLRDFVGVDGAAGYFQQRYWVYDRAGKKCRRCGAPIRKLQQGQRSTYYCPTCQK
;
A
#
# COMPACT_ATOMS: atom_id res chain seq x y z
N MET A 1 -6.71 -4.72 -3.59
CA MET A 1 -5.88 -3.52 -3.81
C MET A 1 -4.66 -3.62 -2.93
N PRO A 2 -3.47 -3.55 -3.48
CA PRO A 2 -2.25 -3.53 -2.68
C PRO A 2 -2.27 -2.35 -1.69
N GLU A 3 -2.04 -2.65 -0.40
CA GLU A 3 -1.88 -1.67 0.66
C GLU A 3 -0.39 -1.54 1.03
N LEU A 4 -0.04 -0.84 2.08
CA LEU A 4 1.36 -0.61 2.46
C LEU A 4 2.20 -1.90 2.55
N PRO A 5 1.75 -3.01 3.15
CA PRO A 5 2.56 -4.22 3.24
C PRO A 5 2.90 -4.83 1.89
N GLU A 6 1.94 -4.89 0.96
CA GLU A 6 2.14 -5.44 -0.38
C GLU A 6 3.16 -4.58 -1.17
N VAL A 7 3.03 -3.25 -1.07
CA VAL A 7 3.97 -2.32 -1.73
C VAL A 7 5.36 -2.40 -1.10
N GLU A 8 5.47 -2.59 0.21
CA GLU A 8 6.76 -2.79 0.88
C GLU A 8 7.42 -4.12 0.51
N VAL A 9 6.64 -5.20 0.38
CA VAL A 9 7.15 -6.50 -0.10
C VAL A 9 7.65 -6.37 -1.53
N THR A 10 6.88 -5.72 -2.41
CA THR A 10 7.31 -5.42 -3.79
C THR A 10 8.61 -4.61 -3.79
N ARG A 11 8.71 -3.54 -2.99
CA ARG A 11 9.92 -2.74 -2.87
C ARG A 11 11.14 -3.59 -2.48
N ARG A 12 10.97 -4.46 -1.49
CA ARG A 12 12.05 -5.35 -1.02
C ARG A 12 12.51 -6.34 -2.09
N GLY A 13 11.58 -6.88 -2.86
CA GLY A 13 11.90 -7.78 -3.97
C GLY A 13 12.58 -7.07 -5.14
N LEU A 14 12.20 -5.82 -5.42
CA LEU A 14 12.78 -5.03 -6.51
C LEU A 14 14.15 -4.45 -6.18
N ALA A 15 14.37 -3.99 -4.95
CA ALA A 15 15.58 -3.25 -4.59
C ALA A 15 16.89 -3.98 -4.93
N PRO A 16 17.09 -5.26 -4.60
CA PRO A 16 18.34 -5.97 -4.94
C PRO A 16 18.51 -6.21 -6.44
N GLN A 17 17.43 -6.21 -7.21
CA GLN A 17 17.46 -6.51 -8.64
C GLN A 17 17.66 -5.27 -9.52
N LEU A 18 17.23 -4.08 -9.03
CA LEU A 18 17.27 -2.86 -9.83
C LEU A 18 18.33 -1.86 -9.38
N THR A 19 18.68 -1.82 -8.09
CA THR A 19 19.66 -0.83 -7.58
C THR A 19 21.02 -1.03 -8.23
N GLY A 20 21.63 0.07 -8.70
CA GLY A 20 22.91 0.08 -9.41
C GLY A 20 22.79 -0.19 -10.91
N ARG A 21 21.63 -0.62 -11.40
CA ARG A 21 21.45 -0.87 -12.85
C ARG A 21 21.17 0.41 -13.61
N THR A 22 21.69 0.50 -14.82
CA THR A 22 21.37 1.57 -15.77
C THR A 22 20.14 1.21 -16.57
N ILE A 23 19.24 2.19 -16.72
CA ILE A 23 18.05 2.07 -17.57
C ILE A 23 18.49 2.18 -19.03
N SER A 24 18.32 1.11 -19.80
CA SER A 24 18.68 1.07 -21.21
C SER A 24 17.53 1.44 -22.15
N GLY A 25 16.29 1.46 -21.63
CA GLY A 25 15.11 1.84 -22.41
C GLY A 25 13.83 1.86 -21.60
N VAL A 26 12.78 2.39 -22.22
CA VAL A 26 11.42 2.44 -21.67
C VAL A 26 10.42 2.08 -22.74
N ALA A 27 9.45 1.23 -22.43
CA ALA A 27 8.32 0.94 -23.32
C ALA A 27 7.00 1.27 -22.63
N VAL A 28 6.21 2.16 -23.21
CA VAL A 28 4.85 2.52 -22.78
C VAL A 28 3.88 1.99 -23.82
N ARG A 29 3.10 0.96 -23.48
CA ARG A 29 2.11 0.34 -24.38
C ARG A 29 0.71 0.92 -24.18
N GLU A 30 0.36 1.27 -22.93
CA GLU A 30 -0.91 1.93 -22.62
C GLU A 30 -0.64 3.19 -21.77
N PRO A 31 -0.73 4.38 -22.36
CA PRO A 31 -0.49 5.62 -21.62
C PRO A 31 -1.67 6.04 -20.73
N ARG A 32 -2.86 5.48 -20.94
CA ARG A 32 -4.10 5.86 -20.25
C ARG A 32 -4.31 5.00 -19.00
N LEU A 33 -3.44 5.13 -18.03
CA LEU A 33 -3.65 4.61 -16.68
C LEU A 33 -4.55 5.55 -15.88
N ARG A 34 -4.69 5.37 -14.58
CA ARG A 34 -5.49 6.26 -13.71
C ARG A 34 -5.06 7.73 -13.84
N TRP A 35 -3.79 7.98 -13.93
CA TRP A 35 -3.19 9.21 -14.41
C TRP A 35 -2.43 8.89 -15.69
N PRO A 36 -2.50 9.75 -16.70
CA PRO A 36 -1.72 9.55 -17.92
C PRO A 36 -0.25 9.33 -17.58
N VAL A 37 0.37 8.35 -18.23
CA VAL A 37 1.80 8.11 -18.08
C VAL A 37 2.56 9.37 -18.49
N SER A 38 3.44 9.86 -17.62
CA SER A 38 4.25 11.05 -17.93
C SER A 38 5.13 10.81 -19.16
N ARG A 39 5.13 11.73 -20.12
CA ARG A 39 5.99 11.64 -21.29
C ARG A 39 7.48 11.64 -20.93
N ASP A 40 7.84 12.30 -19.83
CA ASP A 40 9.23 12.39 -19.35
C ASP A 40 9.81 11.03 -18.95
N VAL A 41 8.97 9.99 -18.71
CA VAL A 41 9.48 8.63 -18.44
C VAL A 41 10.22 8.04 -19.64
N LEU A 42 9.96 8.50 -20.87
CA LEU A 42 10.69 8.06 -22.07
C LEU A 42 12.15 8.54 -22.08
N ALA A 43 12.45 9.62 -21.36
CA ALA A 43 13.80 10.18 -21.21
C ALA A 43 14.60 9.56 -20.04
N LEU A 44 14.15 8.43 -19.49
CA LEU A 44 14.86 7.75 -18.39
C LEU A 44 16.06 6.93 -18.87
N ALA A 45 16.17 6.62 -20.16
CA ALA A 45 17.31 5.91 -20.71
C ALA A 45 18.63 6.63 -20.38
N GLY A 46 19.65 5.86 -20.00
CA GLY A 46 20.96 6.35 -19.53
C GLY A 46 21.04 6.65 -18.03
N ARG A 47 19.91 6.78 -17.31
CA ARG A 47 19.92 7.00 -15.86
C ARG A 47 20.19 5.71 -15.10
N THR A 48 20.84 5.83 -13.95
CA THR A 48 21.08 4.71 -13.04
C THR A 48 20.11 4.72 -11.88
N VAL A 49 19.51 3.58 -11.57
CA VAL A 49 18.67 3.40 -10.37
C VAL A 49 19.56 3.46 -9.13
N LYS A 50 19.48 4.53 -8.36
CA LYS A 50 20.27 4.75 -7.15
C LYS A 50 19.66 4.03 -5.94
N LYS A 51 18.34 4.08 -5.80
CA LYS A 51 17.63 3.50 -4.66
C LYS A 51 16.15 3.31 -4.98
N ILE A 52 15.50 2.33 -4.31
CA ILE A 52 14.05 2.19 -4.33
C ILE A 52 13.49 2.45 -2.93
N ARG A 53 12.62 3.43 -2.83
CA ARG A 53 11.93 3.83 -1.60
C ARG A 53 10.43 3.56 -1.71
N ARG A 54 9.73 3.64 -0.59
CA ARG A 54 8.27 3.59 -0.52
C ARG A 54 7.75 4.82 0.25
N ARG A 55 6.67 5.40 -0.25
CA ARG A 55 5.88 6.39 0.48
C ARG A 55 4.42 5.97 0.43
N GLY A 56 3.84 5.55 1.56
CA GLY A 56 2.48 5.00 1.60
C GLY A 56 2.33 3.78 0.69
N LYS A 57 1.55 3.93 -0.38
CA LYS A 57 1.31 2.89 -1.39
C LYS A 57 2.05 3.17 -2.72
N TYR A 58 2.95 4.13 -2.72
CA TYR A 58 3.78 4.50 -3.87
C TYR A 58 5.18 3.91 -3.73
N LEU A 59 5.72 3.41 -4.85
CA LEU A 59 7.14 3.10 -5.01
C LEU A 59 7.83 4.29 -5.66
N LEU A 60 9.00 4.62 -5.17
CA LEU A 60 9.83 5.74 -5.64
C LEU A 60 11.16 5.16 -6.08
N VAL A 61 11.40 5.10 -7.39
CA VAL A 61 12.68 4.70 -7.98
C VAL A 61 13.50 5.96 -8.17
N ASP A 62 14.51 6.14 -7.33
CA ASP A 62 15.44 7.27 -7.34
C ASP A 62 16.43 7.06 -8.48
N CYS A 63 16.48 8.01 -9.42
CA CYS A 63 17.38 8.00 -10.58
C CYS A 63 18.46 9.10 -10.48
N GLY A 64 18.60 9.75 -9.33
CA GLY A 64 19.59 10.80 -9.04
C GLY A 64 19.01 12.21 -9.22
N ASP A 65 18.60 12.57 -10.42
CA ASP A 65 18.00 13.89 -10.75
C ASP A 65 16.46 13.94 -10.58
N GLY A 66 15.86 12.82 -10.17
CA GLY A 66 14.43 12.70 -9.94
C GLY A 66 14.00 11.28 -9.60
N HIS A 67 12.68 11.07 -9.58
CA HIS A 67 12.09 9.81 -9.14
C HIS A 67 11.04 9.31 -10.15
N LEU A 68 11.14 8.04 -10.56
CA LEU A 68 10.02 7.34 -11.17
C LEU A 68 9.05 6.92 -10.07
N ILE A 69 7.84 7.46 -10.11
CA ILE A 69 6.75 7.16 -9.16
C ILE A 69 5.87 6.07 -9.76
N LEU A 70 5.76 4.94 -9.05
CA LEU A 70 4.90 3.83 -9.43
C LEU A 70 3.81 3.60 -8.39
N HIS A 71 2.58 3.38 -8.84
CA HIS A 71 1.46 2.99 -7.99
C HIS A 71 0.73 1.78 -8.58
N LEU A 72 0.50 0.75 -7.78
CA LEU A 72 -0.07 -0.51 -8.24
C LEU A 72 -1.59 -0.47 -8.45
N GLY A 73 -2.25 0.61 -8.08
CA GLY A 73 -3.71 0.72 -8.20
C GLY A 73 -4.45 -0.35 -7.41
N MET A 74 -5.30 -1.11 -8.07
CA MET A 74 -6.09 -2.19 -7.45
C MET A 74 -5.63 -3.58 -7.85
N SER A 75 -5.11 -3.76 -9.06
CA SER A 75 -4.75 -5.04 -9.67
C SER A 75 -3.33 -5.04 -10.24
N GLY A 76 -2.60 -3.92 -10.10
CA GLY A 76 -1.25 -3.79 -10.62
C GLY A 76 -0.26 -4.68 -9.89
N SER A 77 0.68 -5.23 -10.65
CA SER A 77 1.83 -5.97 -10.16
C SER A 77 3.08 -5.55 -10.94
N LEU A 78 4.22 -5.62 -10.28
CA LEU A 78 5.55 -5.37 -10.87
C LEU A 78 6.35 -6.66 -10.83
N ARG A 79 6.93 -7.04 -11.97
CA ARG A 79 7.79 -8.22 -12.10
C ARG A 79 9.09 -7.86 -12.78
N VAL A 80 10.18 -8.49 -12.36
CA VAL A 80 11.45 -8.46 -13.07
C VAL A 80 11.51 -9.72 -13.93
N LEU A 81 11.65 -9.54 -15.23
CA LEU A 81 11.56 -10.59 -16.24
C LEU A 81 12.80 -10.53 -17.18
N PRO A 82 13.17 -11.63 -17.86
CA PRO A 82 14.11 -11.57 -18.98
C PRO A 82 13.63 -10.60 -20.06
N LEU A 83 14.57 -9.94 -20.75
CA LEU A 83 14.29 -8.93 -21.77
C LEU A 83 13.37 -9.45 -22.88
N GLU A 84 13.58 -10.67 -23.32
CA GLU A 84 12.86 -11.31 -24.44
C GLU A 84 11.43 -11.75 -24.04
N THR A 85 11.02 -11.58 -22.78
CA THR A 85 9.68 -12.00 -22.35
C THR A 85 8.59 -11.22 -23.09
N PRO A 86 7.76 -11.86 -23.93
CA PRO A 86 6.74 -11.18 -24.69
C PRO A 86 5.74 -10.49 -23.79
N ALA A 87 5.25 -9.31 -24.21
CA ALA A 87 4.26 -8.57 -23.47
C ALA A 87 2.85 -9.10 -23.73
N GLY A 88 2.09 -9.34 -22.66
CA GLY A 88 0.69 -9.72 -22.74
C GLY A 88 -0.27 -8.51 -22.75
N LYS A 89 -1.58 -8.78 -22.95
CA LYS A 89 -2.66 -7.79 -23.07
C LYS A 89 -2.69 -6.70 -21.98
N HIS A 90 -2.24 -6.98 -20.76
CA HIS A 90 -2.32 -6.06 -19.62
C HIS A 90 -0.96 -5.58 -19.14
N ASP A 91 0.08 -5.78 -19.93
CA ASP A 91 1.45 -5.34 -19.66
C ASP A 91 1.64 -3.95 -20.29
N HIS A 92 1.50 -2.91 -19.46
CA HIS A 92 1.33 -1.55 -19.94
C HIS A 92 2.62 -0.73 -19.98
N PHE A 93 3.61 -1.10 -19.17
CA PHE A 93 4.86 -0.36 -19.05
C PHE A 93 6.01 -1.32 -18.75
N ASP A 94 7.16 -1.12 -19.43
CA ASP A 94 8.43 -1.77 -19.12
C ASP A 94 9.53 -0.72 -18.92
N LEU A 95 10.33 -0.94 -17.87
CA LEU A 95 11.62 -0.27 -17.67
C LEU A 95 12.72 -1.30 -17.97
N VAL A 96 13.49 -1.06 -19.05
CA VAL A 96 14.54 -1.99 -19.51
C VAL A 96 15.84 -1.72 -18.78
N LEU A 97 16.51 -2.77 -18.32
CA LEU A 97 17.68 -2.73 -17.44
C LEU A 97 18.74 -3.75 -17.92
N GLY A 98 19.23 -3.56 -19.12
CA GLY A 98 20.16 -4.49 -19.80
C GLY A 98 19.45 -5.77 -20.24
N ASP A 99 19.81 -6.90 -19.65
CA ASP A 99 19.27 -8.24 -19.91
C ASP A 99 17.89 -8.53 -19.31
N ARG A 100 17.39 -7.60 -18.52
CA ARG A 100 16.11 -7.71 -17.80
C ARG A 100 15.23 -6.49 -18.00
N LEU A 101 13.95 -6.65 -17.67
CA LEU A 101 13.00 -5.56 -17.62
C LEU A 101 12.14 -5.62 -16.35
N LEU A 102 11.77 -4.44 -15.84
CA LEU A 102 10.72 -4.29 -14.83
C LEU A 102 9.39 -4.03 -15.55
N ARG A 103 8.46 -4.96 -15.47
CA ARG A 103 7.15 -4.90 -16.12
C ARG A 103 6.04 -4.54 -15.17
N LEU A 104 5.24 -3.53 -15.52
CA LEU A 104 3.96 -3.25 -14.87
C LEU A 104 2.83 -3.93 -15.64
N ARG A 105 2.18 -4.90 -14.99
CA ARG A 105 0.92 -5.50 -15.43
C ARG A 105 -0.22 -4.92 -14.60
N ASP A 106 -1.27 -4.39 -15.23
CA ASP A 106 -2.43 -3.82 -14.52
C ASP A 106 -3.75 -3.98 -15.30
N PRO A 107 -4.48 -5.09 -15.13
CA PRO A 107 -5.73 -5.37 -15.86
C PRO A 107 -6.78 -4.27 -15.75
N ARG A 108 -6.81 -3.54 -14.64
CA ARG A 108 -7.83 -2.50 -14.38
C ARG A 108 -7.37 -1.08 -14.71
N ARG A 109 -6.10 -0.87 -15.02
CA ARG A 109 -5.50 0.43 -15.34
C ARG A 109 -5.67 1.51 -14.27
N PHE A 110 -5.69 1.10 -12.99
CA PHE A 110 -5.79 2.01 -11.83
C PHE A 110 -4.44 2.35 -11.21
N GLY A 111 -3.37 1.87 -11.82
CA GLY A 111 -2.00 2.21 -11.46
C GLY A 111 -1.56 3.58 -11.95
N ALA A 112 -0.31 3.91 -11.68
CA ALA A 112 0.34 5.11 -12.20
C ALA A 112 1.82 4.85 -12.50
N VAL A 113 2.31 5.53 -13.53
CA VAL A 113 3.72 5.62 -13.90
C VAL A 113 4.01 7.09 -14.22
N LEU A 114 4.71 7.77 -13.31
CA LEU A 114 4.91 9.21 -13.37
C LEU A 114 6.38 9.56 -13.12
N TRP A 115 6.84 10.66 -13.68
CA TRP A 115 8.15 11.21 -13.37
C TRP A 115 8.02 12.45 -12.48
N ALA A 116 8.84 12.52 -11.44
CA ALA A 116 8.98 13.69 -10.57
C ALA A 116 10.44 14.12 -10.61
N PRO A 117 10.77 15.25 -11.26
CA PRO A 117 12.11 15.81 -11.19
C PRO A 117 12.43 16.28 -9.76
N GLY A 118 13.67 16.12 -9.33
CA GLY A 118 14.12 16.51 -8.00
C GLY A 118 13.46 15.72 -6.87
N ASP A 119 12.97 16.43 -5.85
CA ASP A 119 12.37 15.80 -4.67
C ASP A 119 10.94 15.30 -4.95
N ALA A 120 10.78 13.98 -4.89
CA ALA A 120 9.46 13.35 -5.05
C ALA A 120 8.42 13.84 -4.02
N ALA A 121 8.84 14.33 -2.85
CA ALA A 121 7.90 14.80 -1.83
C ALA A 121 7.11 16.05 -2.30
N ALA A 122 7.66 16.83 -3.23
CA ALA A 122 6.98 17.98 -3.83
C ALA A 122 5.90 17.59 -4.85
N HIS A 123 5.90 16.35 -5.35
CA HIS A 123 4.92 15.91 -6.33
C HIS A 123 3.48 15.97 -5.76
N PRO A 124 2.46 16.48 -6.49
CA PRO A 124 1.09 16.66 -5.99
C PRO A 124 0.46 15.44 -5.36
N LEU A 125 0.75 14.24 -5.85
CA LEU A 125 0.24 12.98 -5.29
C LEU A 125 0.92 12.58 -3.97
N LEU A 126 2.06 13.15 -3.63
CA LEU A 126 2.86 12.80 -2.44
C LEU A 126 2.88 13.90 -1.38
N ALA A 127 2.78 15.17 -1.79
CA ALA A 127 2.88 16.34 -0.93
C ALA A 127 1.86 16.35 0.23
N HIS A 128 0.66 15.83 -0.01
CA HIS A 128 -0.42 15.82 0.98
C HIS A 128 -0.53 14.51 1.78
N LEU A 129 0.41 13.59 1.61
CA LEU A 129 0.37 12.32 2.32
C LEU A 129 0.74 12.49 3.80
N GLY A 130 -0.10 11.90 4.67
CA GLY A 130 0.04 11.96 6.12
C GLY A 130 1.19 11.11 6.68
N ILE A 131 1.08 10.73 7.95
CA ILE A 131 2.13 10.05 8.70
C ILE A 131 2.37 8.63 8.16
N GLU A 132 3.64 8.25 7.97
CA GLU A 132 4.04 6.86 7.74
C GLU A 132 3.78 6.02 9.01
N PRO A 133 2.92 4.97 8.94
CA PRO A 133 2.49 4.26 10.13
C PRO A 133 3.60 3.45 10.81
N LEU A 134 4.65 3.09 10.09
CA LEU A 134 5.79 2.34 10.64
C LEU A 134 6.90 3.25 11.18
N SER A 135 6.81 4.57 10.98
CA SER A 135 7.79 5.53 11.51
C SER A 135 7.58 5.81 13.01
N ARG A 136 8.55 6.51 13.61
CA ARG A 136 8.45 7.04 14.98
C ARG A 136 7.37 8.13 15.09
N SER A 137 7.02 8.79 13.97
CA SER A 137 6.02 9.86 13.94
C SER A 137 4.59 9.37 14.25
N LEU A 138 4.26 8.09 14.03
CA LEU A 138 3.03 7.52 14.56
C LEU A 138 3.27 7.06 16.00
N ASN A 139 3.00 7.93 16.95
CA ASN A 139 2.99 7.64 18.39
C ASN A 139 1.62 7.97 19.02
N PRO A 140 1.33 7.52 20.25
CA PRO A 140 0.04 7.72 20.90
C PRO A 140 -0.40 9.18 20.96
N GLY A 141 0.49 10.08 21.41
CA GLY A 141 0.17 11.51 21.53
C GLY A 141 -0.15 12.15 20.18
N ARG A 142 0.64 11.84 19.13
CA ARG A 142 0.38 12.35 17.79
C ARG A 142 -0.93 11.83 17.21
N LEU A 143 -1.22 10.53 17.40
CA LEU A 143 -2.49 9.94 16.96
C LEU A 143 -3.67 10.58 17.69
N HIS A 144 -3.57 10.75 19.01
CA HIS A 144 -4.58 11.41 19.82
C HIS A 144 -4.83 12.84 19.34
N ALA A 145 -3.78 13.66 19.15
CA ALA A 145 -3.91 15.02 18.64
C ALA A 145 -4.62 15.07 17.28
N LEU A 146 -4.22 14.18 16.34
CA LEU A 146 -4.83 14.10 15.01
C LEU A 146 -6.32 13.75 15.06
N THR A 147 -6.75 12.92 16.03
CA THR A 147 -8.14 12.48 16.10
C THR A 147 -9.08 13.54 16.65
N ARG A 148 -8.61 14.52 17.44
CA ARG A 148 -9.46 15.50 18.18
C ARG A 148 -10.40 16.28 17.30
N ALA A 149 -9.97 16.72 16.13
CA ALA A 149 -10.77 17.53 15.21
C ALA A 149 -11.74 16.71 14.33
N HIS A 150 -11.78 15.36 14.47
CA HIS A 150 -12.49 14.52 13.52
C HIS A 150 -13.67 13.77 14.13
N ARG A 151 -14.89 14.07 13.63
CA ARG A 151 -16.13 13.37 14.00
C ARG A 151 -16.37 12.09 13.18
N THR A 152 -15.64 11.89 12.10
CA THR A 152 -15.74 10.69 11.26
C THR A 152 -15.42 9.42 12.05
N ALA A 153 -15.99 8.28 11.64
CA ALA A 153 -15.68 7.00 12.26
C ALA A 153 -14.19 6.70 12.18
N ILE A 154 -13.63 6.13 13.24
CA ILE A 154 -12.18 5.85 13.34
C ILE A 154 -11.67 5.02 12.19
N LYS A 155 -12.43 4.06 11.66
CA LYS A 155 -12.01 3.31 10.50
C LYS A 155 -11.81 4.19 9.27
N GLN A 156 -12.74 5.10 8.99
CA GLN A 156 -12.63 6.03 7.86
C GLN A 156 -11.46 6.99 8.05
N PHE A 157 -11.25 7.45 9.29
CA PHE A 157 -10.10 8.28 9.65
C PHE A 157 -8.77 7.58 9.35
N LEU A 158 -8.63 6.30 9.72
CA LEU A 158 -7.41 5.51 9.44
C LEU A 158 -7.15 5.29 7.95
N MET A 159 -8.21 5.25 7.14
CA MET A 159 -8.13 5.04 5.70
C MET A 159 -7.89 6.33 4.90
N ASP A 160 -7.96 7.51 5.55
CA ASP A 160 -7.61 8.78 4.91
C ASP A 160 -6.07 8.91 4.83
N GLY A 161 -5.53 8.74 3.63
CA GLY A 161 -4.09 8.83 3.38
C GLY A 161 -3.47 10.18 3.73
N ARG A 162 -4.25 11.24 3.89
CA ARG A 162 -3.79 12.55 4.37
C ARG A 162 -3.53 12.57 5.88
N ARG A 163 -3.99 11.56 6.61
CA ARG A 163 -3.79 11.40 8.07
C ARG A 163 -2.73 10.36 8.35
N ILE A 164 -3.01 9.12 7.93
CA ILE A 164 -2.09 7.98 8.07
C ILE A 164 -2.01 7.30 6.72
N VAL A 165 -0.85 7.39 6.08
CA VAL A 165 -0.70 6.89 4.72
C VAL A 165 -0.55 5.36 4.69
N GLY A 166 -1.06 4.73 3.64
CA GLY A 166 -0.80 3.32 3.38
C GLY A 166 -1.72 2.32 4.06
N VAL A 167 -2.44 2.72 5.13
CA VAL A 167 -3.46 1.88 5.76
C VAL A 167 -4.71 1.87 4.88
N GLY A 168 -5.10 0.69 4.43
CA GLY A 168 -6.31 0.53 3.63
C GLY A 168 -7.36 -0.30 4.37
N ASN A 169 -8.30 -0.89 3.60
CA ASN A 169 -9.47 -1.55 4.17
C ASN A 169 -9.14 -2.79 5.00
N ILE A 170 -8.17 -3.59 4.55
CA ILE A 170 -7.76 -4.80 5.25
C ILE A 170 -7.15 -4.43 6.59
N TYR A 171 -6.11 -3.63 6.55
CA TYR A 171 -5.32 -3.34 7.75
C TYR A 171 -6.00 -2.39 8.73
N ALA A 172 -6.95 -1.55 8.28
CA ALA A 172 -7.81 -0.78 9.19
C ALA A 172 -8.73 -1.71 10.01
N ASN A 173 -9.41 -2.67 9.39
CA ASN A 173 -10.24 -3.65 10.11
C ASN A 173 -9.43 -4.49 11.09
N GLU A 174 -8.30 -5.04 10.64
CA GLU A 174 -7.44 -5.90 11.46
C GLU A 174 -6.82 -5.15 12.65
N SER A 175 -6.37 -3.92 12.44
CA SER A 175 -5.78 -3.09 13.50
C SER A 175 -6.82 -2.68 14.55
N LEU A 176 -8.03 -2.31 14.13
CA LEU A 176 -9.12 -1.97 15.05
C LEU A 176 -9.59 -3.18 15.87
N PHE A 177 -9.64 -4.36 15.27
CA PHE A 177 -9.93 -5.59 16.01
C PHE A 177 -8.86 -5.87 17.10
N ARG A 178 -7.60 -5.77 16.75
CA ARG A 178 -6.49 -5.99 17.70
C ARG A 178 -6.48 -4.97 18.83
N ALA A 179 -6.81 -3.72 18.52
CA ALA A 179 -6.96 -2.64 19.50
C ALA A 179 -8.27 -2.71 20.31
N ARG A 180 -9.21 -3.61 19.99
CA ARG A 180 -10.54 -3.75 20.60
C ARG A 180 -11.40 -2.48 20.45
N ILE A 181 -11.25 -1.75 19.36
CA ILE A 181 -11.98 -0.51 19.10
C ILE A 181 -13.07 -0.75 18.07
N ASN A 182 -14.28 -0.28 18.38
CA ASN A 182 -15.40 -0.32 17.45
C ASN A 182 -15.11 0.57 16.22
N PRO A 183 -15.18 0.02 14.98
CA PRO A 183 -14.84 0.79 13.77
C PRO A 183 -15.77 2.00 13.52
N ARG A 184 -16.94 2.04 14.15
CA ARG A 184 -17.89 3.17 14.07
C ARG A 184 -17.63 4.27 15.09
N MET A 185 -16.76 4.04 16.07
CA MET A 185 -16.45 5.05 17.09
C MET A 185 -15.98 6.33 16.42
N PRO A 186 -16.53 7.51 16.75
CA PRO A 186 -16.03 8.79 16.27
C PRO A 186 -14.55 8.97 16.66
N ALA A 187 -13.69 9.36 15.73
CA ALA A 187 -12.24 9.46 15.99
C ALA A 187 -11.96 10.37 17.20
N LYS A 188 -12.65 11.50 17.34
CA LYS A 188 -12.50 12.43 18.46
C LYS A 188 -12.79 11.82 19.84
N ARG A 189 -13.49 10.69 19.92
CA ARG A 189 -13.80 10.00 21.18
C ARG A 189 -12.72 9.01 21.64
N LEU A 190 -11.64 8.82 20.86
CA LEU A 190 -10.55 7.99 21.31
C LEU A 190 -9.81 8.68 22.48
N SER A 191 -9.69 7.96 23.59
CA SER A 191 -8.80 8.36 24.69
C SER A 191 -7.32 8.14 24.29
N LEU A 192 -6.41 8.77 25.02
CA LEU A 192 -4.97 8.56 24.83
C LEU A 192 -4.60 7.08 24.94
N GLU A 193 -5.17 6.36 25.94
CA GLU A 193 -4.99 4.92 26.12
C GLU A 193 -5.45 4.10 24.90
N LYS A 194 -6.63 4.43 24.33
CA LYS A 194 -7.09 3.78 23.10
C LYS A 194 -6.18 4.11 21.92
N CYS A 195 -5.64 5.32 21.82
CA CYS A 195 -4.68 5.70 20.80
C CYS A 195 -3.35 4.94 20.94
N GLU A 196 -2.89 4.67 22.16
CA GLU A 196 -1.72 3.83 22.42
C GLU A 196 -1.93 2.40 21.90
N LYS A 197 -3.03 1.75 22.31
CA LYS A 197 -3.39 0.43 21.80
C LYS A 197 -3.53 0.39 20.28
N LEU A 198 -4.12 1.41 19.69
CA LEU A 198 -4.33 1.49 18.25
C LEU A 198 -3.03 1.72 17.47
N ALA A 199 -2.17 2.62 17.92
CA ALA A 199 -0.87 2.86 17.28
C ALA A 199 0.02 1.61 17.30
N ALA A 200 0.04 0.89 18.44
CA ALA A 200 0.73 -0.38 18.56
C ALA A 200 0.11 -1.45 17.64
N ALA A 201 -1.22 -1.57 17.62
CA ALA A 201 -1.93 -2.53 16.79
C ALA A 201 -1.68 -2.30 15.28
N ILE A 202 -1.70 -1.04 14.82
CA ILE A 202 -1.38 -0.69 13.42
C ILE A 202 0.03 -1.16 13.07
N LYS A 203 1.04 -0.78 13.86
CA LYS A 203 2.43 -1.15 13.60
C LYS A 203 2.63 -2.66 13.57
N ASN A 204 2.08 -3.36 14.56
CA ASN A 204 2.24 -4.81 14.69
C ASN A 204 1.53 -5.57 13.56
N THR A 205 0.33 -5.12 13.16
CA THR A 205 -0.42 -5.71 12.05
C THR A 205 0.33 -5.56 10.74
N LEU A 206 0.80 -4.34 10.43
CA LEU A 206 1.54 -4.06 9.19
C LEU A 206 2.88 -4.83 9.14
N ARG A 207 3.64 -4.86 10.25
CA ARG A 207 4.89 -5.62 10.33
C ARG A 207 4.66 -7.12 10.15
N ALA A 208 3.61 -7.68 10.77
CA ALA A 208 3.26 -9.07 10.61
C ALA A 208 2.88 -9.41 9.16
N ALA A 209 2.12 -8.52 8.49
CA ALA A 209 1.78 -8.68 7.10
C ALA A 209 3.00 -8.63 6.18
N ILE A 210 3.93 -7.69 6.40
CA ILE A 210 5.18 -7.59 5.63
C ILE A 210 6.01 -8.87 5.80
N ARG A 211 6.16 -9.38 7.03
CA ARG A 211 6.89 -10.64 7.28
C ARG A 211 6.24 -11.86 6.62
N ALA A 212 4.93 -11.83 6.43
CA ALA A 212 4.19 -12.91 5.76
C ALA A 212 4.13 -12.76 4.21
N GLY A 213 4.90 -11.84 3.62
CA GLY A 213 4.88 -11.60 2.17
C GLY A 213 3.66 -10.84 1.66
N GLY A 214 2.93 -10.14 2.55
CA GLY A 214 1.68 -9.47 2.21
C GLY A 214 0.47 -10.40 2.21
N SER A 215 -0.71 -9.87 1.85
CA SER A 215 -1.92 -10.66 1.63
C SER A 215 -2.03 -11.04 0.16
N THR A 216 -2.34 -12.31 -0.12
CA THR A 216 -2.75 -12.72 -1.47
C THR A 216 -4.14 -12.14 -1.72
N LEU A 217 -4.20 -10.99 -2.34
CA LEU A 217 -5.38 -10.55 -3.05
C LEU A 217 -5.39 -11.30 -4.39
N ARG A 218 -6.57 -11.59 -4.94
CA ARG A 218 -6.73 -12.38 -6.19
C ARG A 218 -5.77 -11.97 -7.31
N ASP A 219 -5.27 -10.74 -7.27
CA ASP A 219 -4.48 -10.13 -8.33
C ASP A 219 -3.04 -9.75 -7.90
N PHE A 220 -2.64 -9.98 -6.63
CA PHE A 220 -1.31 -9.62 -6.15
C PHE A 220 -0.42 -10.86 -6.03
N VAL A 221 0.70 -10.83 -6.73
CA VAL A 221 1.80 -11.79 -6.60
C VAL A 221 3.10 -11.01 -6.36
N GLY A 222 4.02 -11.61 -5.63
CA GLY A 222 5.36 -11.06 -5.42
C GLY A 222 6.12 -10.84 -6.74
N VAL A 223 7.25 -10.17 -6.67
CA VAL A 223 8.12 -9.91 -7.82
C VAL A 223 8.60 -11.21 -8.49
N ASP A 224 8.71 -12.27 -7.71
CA ASP A 224 9.06 -13.64 -8.09
C ASP A 224 7.84 -14.51 -8.49
N GLY A 225 6.63 -13.94 -8.48
CA GLY A 225 5.40 -14.66 -8.73
C GLY A 225 4.80 -15.38 -7.52
N ALA A 226 5.46 -15.33 -6.35
CA ALA A 226 4.99 -15.99 -5.14
C ALA A 226 3.76 -15.28 -4.53
N ALA A 227 2.84 -16.07 -3.97
CA ALA A 227 1.68 -15.57 -3.26
C ALA A 227 2.02 -15.19 -1.81
N GLY A 228 1.41 -14.11 -1.29
CA GLY A 228 1.54 -13.77 0.12
C GLY A 228 0.62 -14.63 1.01
N TYR A 229 1.00 -14.85 2.25
CA TYR A 229 0.29 -15.76 3.17
C TYR A 229 -0.48 -15.07 4.31
N PHE A 230 -0.50 -13.74 4.36
CA PHE A 230 -1.16 -13.04 5.47
C PHE A 230 -2.68 -13.21 5.50
N GLN A 231 -3.33 -13.47 4.37
CA GLN A 231 -4.76 -13.72 4.26
C GLN A 231 -5.24 -14.85 5.19
N GLN A 232 -4.45 -15.89 5.38
CA GLN A 232 -4.78 -17.01 6.27
C GLN A 232 -4.85 -16.60 7.76
N ARG A 233 -4.34 -15.42 8.10
CA ARG A 233 -4.23 -14.89 9.47
C ARG A 233 -5.24 -13.80 9.80
N TYR A 234 -6.23 -13.51 8.92
CA TYR A 234 -7.24 -12.49 9.20
C TYR A 234 -8.09 -12.86 10.42
N TRP A 235 -8.27 -11.88 11.31
CA TRP A 235 -9.12 -12.01 12.49
C TRP A 235 -10.58 -11.68 12.16
N VAL A 236 -10.82 -10.63 11.40
CA VAL A 236 -12.17 -10.15 11.05
C VAL A 236 -12.39 -9.89 9.57
N TYR A 237 -11.36 -9.47 8.82
CA TYR A 237 -11.52 -9.10 7.43
C TYR A 237 -11.99 -10.29 6.59
N ASP A 238 -13.06 -10.07 5.80
CA ASP A 238 -13.71 -11.08 4.95
C ASP A 238 -14.18 -12.35 5.68
N ARG A 239 -14.54 -12.18 6.99
CA ARG A 239 -14.99 -13.28 7.84
C ARG A 239 -16.40 -13.04 8.40
N ALA A 240 -17.27 -12.31 7.68
CA ALA A 240 -18.66 -12.10 8.08
C ALA A 240 -19.38 -13.44 8.35
N GLY A 241 -20.12 -13.52 9.44
CA GLY A 241 -20.84 -14.72 9.89
C GLY A 241 -19.96 -15.80 10.55
N LYS A 242 -18.64 -15.78 10.34
CA LYS A 242 -17.72 -16.76 10.96
C LYS A 242 -17.53 -16.44 12.43
N LYS A 243 -17.28 -17.46 13.25
CA LYS A 243 -16.95 -17.32 14.67
C LYS A 243 -15.69 -16.47 14.86
N CYS A 244 -15.75 -15.50 15.79
CA CYS A 244 -14.58 -14.74 16.22
C CYS A 244 -13.55 -15.70 16.86
N ARG A 245 -12.31 -15.65 16.40
CA ARG A 245 -11.23 -16.51 16.92
C ARG A 245 -10.87 -16.22 18.38
N ARG A 246 -11.38 -15.14 18.98
CA ARG A 246 -11.12 -14.77 20.39
C ARG A 246 -12.27 -15.12 21.32
N CYS A 247 -13.53 -14.84 20.93
CA CYS A 247 -14.68 -14.97 21.84
C CYS A 247 -15.82 -15.82 21.28
N GLY A 248 -15.69 -16.38 20.09
CA GLY A 248 -16.72 -17.22 19.47
C GLY A 248 -17.90 -16.47 18.85
N ALA A 249 -18.16 -15.22 19.21
CA ALA A 249 -19.27 -14.43 18.67
C ALA A 249 -19.14 -14.27 17.15
N PRO A 250 -20.27 -14.18 16.39
CA PRO A 250 -20.21 -14.02 14.96
C PRO A 250 -19.64 -12.65 14.55
N ILE A 251 -18.72 -12.65 13.57
CA ILE A 251 -18.19 -11.42 12.97
C ILE A 251 -19.31 -10.75 12.19
N ARG A 252 -19.54 -9.46 12.46
CA ARG A 252 -20.52 -8.64 11.74
C ARG A 252 -19.87 -7.91 10.59
N LYS A 253 -20.68 -7.68 9.54
CA LYS A 253 -20.34 -6.84 8.40
C LYS A 253 -21.28 -5.65 8.34
N LEU A 254 -20.73 -4.47 8.01
CA LEU A 254 -21.49 -3.27 7.68
C LEU A 254 -20.75 -2.47 6.61
N GLN A 255 -21.39 -1.46 6.05
CA GLN A 255 -20.79 -0.57 5.05
C GLN A 255 -20.45 0.78 5.68
N GLN A 256 -19.25 1.30 5.45
CA GLN A 256 -18.80 2.63 5.83
C GLN A 256 -18.05 3.28 4.67
N GLY A 257 -18.53 4.41 4.16
CA GLY A 257 -17.89 5.12 3.05
C GLY A 257 -17.63 4.23 1.83
N GLN A 258 -18.64 3.50 1.37
CA GLN A 258 -18.60 2.54 0.24
C GLN A 258 -17.61 1.37 0.43
N ARG A 259 -17.15 1.11 1.66
CA ARG A 259 -16.24 0.00 1.97
C ARG A 259 -16.84 -0.92 3.01
N SER A 260 -16.71 -2.24 2.78
CA SER A 260 -17.09 -3.23 3.79
C SER A 260 -16.24 -3.09 5.04
N THR A 261 -16.89 -3.15 6.18
CA THR A 261 -16.29 -3.11 7.51
C THR A 261 -16.63 -4.40 8.23
N TYR A 262 -15.63 -5.08 8.77
CA TYR A 262 -15.78 -6.33 9.49
C TYR A 262 -15.34 -6.15 10.93
N TYR A 263 -16.13 -6.58 11.91
CA TYR A 263 -15.81 -6.43 13.32
C TYR A 263 -16.49 -7.47 14.20
N CYS A 264 -15.90 -7.73 15.35
CA CYS A 264 -16.53 -8.53 16.41
C CYS A 264 -17.28 -7.61 17.36
N PRO A 265 -18.63 -7.72 17.49
CA PRO A 265 -19.41 -6.82 18.34
C PRO A 265 -19.10 -6.99 19.84
N THR A 266 -18.62 -8.16 20.24
CA THR A 266 -18.25 -8.46 21.63
C THR A 266 -16.86 -7.94 22.00
N CYS A 267 -15.88 -8.11 21.09
CA CYS A 267 -14.51 -7.71 21.36
C CYS A 267 -14.21 -6.23 21.14
N GLN A 268 -14.99 -5.56 20.28
CA GLN A 268 -14.74 -4.18 19.83
C GLN A 268 -15.86 -3.25 20.35
N LYS A 269 -15.58 -2.58 21.46
CA LYS A 269 -16.50 -1.66 22.15
C LYS A 269 -16.14 -0.20 21.90
#